data_e14b6cf559e6b4ab1f061da449234897
#
_entry.id   e14b6cf559e6b4ab1f061da449234897
#
_cell.length_a   1.000
_cell.length_b   1.000
_cell.length_c   1.000
_cell.angle_alpha   90.00
_cell.angle_beta   90.00
_cell.angle_gamma   90.00
#
_symmetry.space_group_name_H-M   'P 1'
#
loop_
_entity.id
_entity.type
_entity.pdbx_description
1 polymer ?
#
loop_
_entity_poly.entity_id
_entity_poly.type
_entity_poly.pdbx_seq_one_letter_code
_entity_poly.pdbx_strand_id
1 'polypeptide(L)'
;ATACMISEEINNTYELEMNYPMTGVHFSDIQVGRIILATPAPRKESEPFSIYKISKPIDGIVTIYAEHISYRLSYIPVKPFSASNCFGALNGCVENSLEDNPFTVWTDKALNIDFSFNKPQSFRLCLGGVEGSILDIYRGEYEFNRFAVKLHTNRGSLKDTAKIIYGKNLTDLKQDESIENTITGIVPYWSSTVTQTNDEGTSTSESVEVVVTLPEYVLESEY
;
A
#
# COMPACT_ATOMS: atom_id res chain seq x y z
N ALA A 1 27.55 -9.07 2.54
CA ALA A 1 26.44 -9.78 1.90
C ALA A 1 26.92 -10.49 0.65
N THR A 2 26.37 -11.65 0.37
CA THR A 2 26.62 -12.39 -0.88
C THR A 2 25.60 -12.03 -1.96
N ALA A 3 24.40 -11.63 -1.54
CA ALA A 3 23.35 -11.06 -2.38
C ALA A 3 22.55 -10.08 -1.55
N CYS A 4 22.02 -9.03 -2.20
CA CYS A 4 21.10 -8.08 -1.60
C CYS A 4 20.19 -7.55 -2.70
N MET A 5 18.90 -7.71 -2.52
CA MET A 5 17.86 -7.26 -3.45
C MET A 5 16.89 -6.35 -2.70
N ILE A 6 16.54 -5.24 -3.32
CA ILE A 6 15.50 -4.33 -2.84
C ILE A 6 14.41 -4.30 -3.90
N SER A 7 13.18 -4.55 -3.47
CA SER A 7 11.97 -4.47 -4.29
C SER A 7 11.14 -3.28 -3.85
N GLU A 8 10.88 -2.35 -4.75
CA GLU A 8 9.99 -1.22 -4.54
C GLU A 8 8.91 -1.23 -5.63
N GLU A 9 7.65 -1.27 -5.21
CA GLU A 9 6.48 -1.17 -6.07
C GLU A 9 5.67 0.06 -5.71
N ILE A 10 5.16 0.77 -6.71
CA ILE A 10 4.33 1.97 -6.50
C ILE A 10 3.09 1.60 -5.69
N ASN A 11 2.87 2.32 -4.60
CA ASN A 11 1.73 2.14 -3.67
C ASN A 11 1.63 0.74 -3.04
N ASN A 12 2.65 -0.08 -3.13
CA ASN A 12 2.64 -1.46 -2.67
C ASN A 12 3.86 -1.78 -1.79
N THR A 13 4.68 -2.75 -2.18
CA THR A 13 5.79 -3.27 -1.38
C THR A 13 7.03 -2.38 -1.45
N TYR A 14 7.78 -2.34 -0.34
CA TYR A 14 9.12 -1.77 -0.28
C TYR A 14 9.95 -2.56 0.72
N GLU A 15 10.62 -3.59 0.23
CA GLU A 15 11.25 -4.63 1.03
C GLU A 15 12.67 -4.93 0.57
N LEU A 16 13.44 -5.51 1.49
CA LEU A 16 14.81 -5.94 1.26
C LEU A 16 14.97 -7.41 1.64
N GLU A 17 15.58 -8.18 0.73
CA GLU A 17 16.07 -9.52 0.99
C GLU A 17 17.60 -9.56 0.84
N MET A 18 18.29 -10.10 1.85
CA MET A 18 19.75 -10.15 1.86
C MET A 18 20.26 -11.50 2.34
N ASN A 19 21.24 -12.06 1.62
CA ASN A 19 21.98 -13.25 2.04
C ASN A 19 23.31 -12.85 2.67
N TYR A 20 23.56 -13.35 3.89
CA TYR A 20 24.76 -13.03 4.64
C TYR A 20 25.41 -14.27 5.25
N PRO A 21 26.75 -14.48 5.12
CA PRO A 21 27.41 -15.62 5.72
C PRO A 21 27.48 -15.51 7.24
N MET A 22 27.24 -16.61 7.96
CA MET A 22 27.31 -16.65 9.43
C MET A 22 28.73 -16.37 9.97
N THR A 23 29.78 -16.58 9.13
CA THR A 23 31.15 -16.24 9.42
C THR A 23 31.53 -14.80 9.11
N GLY A 24 30.58 -14.00 8.61
CA GLY A 24 30.81 -12.59 8.28
C GLY A 24 31.03 -11.72 9.50
N VAL A 25 31.87 -10.71 9.37
CA VAL A 25 32.33 -9.82 10.47
C VAL A 25 31.15 -9.17 11.23
N HIS A 26 30.08 -8.82 10.53
CA HIS A 26 28.89 -8.15 11.11
C HIS A 26 27.73 -9.11 11.40
N PHE A 27 27.97 -10.43 11.39
CA PHE A 27 26.86 -11.38 11.63
C PHE A 27 26.21 -11.19 13.01
N SER A 28 27.00 -10.89 14.05
CA SER A 28 26.50 -10.61 15.39
C SER A 28 25.61 -9.37 15.49
N ASP A 29 25.75 -8.44 14.53
CA ASP A 29 24.95 -7.21 14.47
C ASP A 29 23.58 -7.44 13.80
N ILE A 30 23.41 -8.55 13.07
CA ILE A 30 22.19 -8.89 12.36
C ILE A 30 21.22 -9.54 13.34
N GLN A 31 20.21 -8.76 13.78
CA GLN A 31 19.19 -9.19 14.72
C GLN A 31 17.82 -8.63 14.28
N VAL A 32 16.76 -9.38 14.57
CA VAL A 32 15.39 -8.91 14.36
C VAL A 32 15.16 -7.61 15.14
N GLY A 33 14.51 -6.63 14.51
CA GLY A 33 14.27 -5.29 15.05
C GLY A 33 15.39 -4.27 14.78
N ARG A 34 16.58 -4.71 14.33
CA ARG A 34 17.63 -3.78 13.90
C ARG A 34 17.39 -3.27 12.49
N ILE A 35 18.05 -2.14 12.18
CA ILE A 35 17.90 -1.45 10.89
C ILE A 35 19.12 -1.69 10.01
N ILE A 36 18.86 -2.03 8.76
CA ILE A 36 19.85 -2.06 7.69
C ILE A 36 19.67 -0.79 6.85
N LEU A 37 20.78 -0.07 6.60
CA LEU A 37 20.80 1.00 5.61
C LEU A 37 21.25 0.42 4.27
N ALA A 38 20.41 0.54 3.24
CA ALA A 38 20.71 0.03 1.92
C ALA A 38 20.26 1.03 0.83
N THR A 39 21.04 1.10 -0.25
CA THR A 39 20.80 2.03 -1.35
C THR A 39 19.97 1.33 -2.43
N PRO A 40 18.71 1.74 -2.67
CA PRO A 40 17.80 1.02 -3.57
C PRO A 40 18.18 1.12 -5.04
N ALA A 41 18.86 2.20 -5.46
CA ALA A 41 19.29 2.39 -6.82
C ALA A 41 20.54 3.31 -6.89
N PRO A 42 21.34 3.22 -7.98
CA PRO A 42 22.45 4.15 -8.18
C PRO A 42 22.00 5.61 -8.08
N ARG A 43 22.75 6.44 -7.36
CA ARG A 43 22.49 7.87 -7.11
C ARG A 43 21.28 8.18 -6.20
N LYS A 44 20.62 7.18 -5.63
CA LYS A 44 19.67 7.38 -4.52
C LYS A 44 20.40 7.37 -3.18
N GLU A 45 19.81 7.98 -2.18
CA GLU A 45 20.29 7.90 -0.80
C GLU A 45 19.98 6.53 -0.21
N SER A 46 20.69 6.18 0.87
CA SER A 46 20.43 4.93 1.59
C SER A 46 19.12 5.05 2.39
N GLU A 47 18.28 4.03 2.27
CA GLU A 47 17.01 3.89 2.93
C GLU A 47 17.11 2.92 4.13
N PRO A 48 16.37 3.16 5.21
CA PRO A 48 16.36 2.30 6.39
C PRO A 48 15.34 1.17 6.24
N PHE A 49 15.81 -0.08 6.42
CA PHE A 49 15.01 -1.29 6.43
C PHE A 49 15.07 -1.96 7.79
N SER A 50 13.93 -2.24 8.40
CA SER A 50 13.81 -2.93 9.69
C SER A 50 13.77 -4.43 9.48
N ILE A 51 14.68 -5.18 10.09
CA ILE A 51 14.73 -6.63 10.01
C ILE A 51 13.53 -7.21 10.75
N TYR A 52 12.63 -7.92 10.06
CA TYR A 52 11.51 -8.59 10.68
C TYR A 52 11.67 -10.11 10.76
N LYS A 53 12.54 -10.70 9.92
CA LYS A 53 12.74 -12.15 9.89
C LYS A 53 14.17 -12.50 9.47
N ILE A 54 14.72 -13.53 10.11
CA ILE A 54 16.01 -14.13 9.74
C ILE A 54 15.80 -15.63 9.61
N SER A 55 16.09 -16.19 8.43
CA SER A 55 16.12 -17.63 8.19
C SER A 55 17.56 -18.13 8.31
N LYS A 56 17.79 -19.17 9.11
CA LYS A 56 19.11 -19.74 9.40
C LYS A 56 19.19 -21.19 8.91
N PRO A 57 19.50 -21.42 7.64
CA PRO A 57 19.68 -22.76 7.12
C PRO A 57 21.03 -23.36 7.57
N ILE A 58 21.23 -24.67 7.34
CA ILE A 58 22.43 -25.42 7.80
C ILE A 58 23.67 -25.04 6.96
N ASP A 59 23.51 -24.48 5.78
CA ASP A 59 24.60 -24.18 4.83
C ASP A 59 25.50 -22.98 5.25
N GLY A 60 25.21 -22.36 6.39
CA GLY A 60 26.00 -21.26 6.93
C GLY A 60 25.75 -19.89 6.28
N ILE A 61 24.73 -19.76 5.43
CA ILE A 61 24.29 -18.49 4.85
C ILE A 61 22.88 -18.19 5.38
N VAL A 62 22.70 -17.08 6.07
CA VAL A 62 21.39 -16.64 6.55
C VAL A 62 20.71 -15.78 5.50
N THR A 63 19.39 -15.95 5.36
CA THR A 63 18.54 -15.05 4.59
C THR A 63 17.85 -14.09 5.54
N ILE A 64 18.00 -12.80 5.30
CA ILE A 64 17.47 -11.71 6.10
C ILE A 64 16.35 -11.05 5.30
N TYR A 65 15.20 -10.90 5.93
CA TYR A 65 14.05 -10.19 5.38
C TYR A 65 13.84 -8.93 6.19
N ALA A 66 13.81 -7.79 5.49
CA ALA A 66 13.61 -6.50 6.11
C ALA A 66 12.61 -5.65 5.29
N GLU A 67 11.79 -4.90 5.99
CA GLU A 67 10.81 -3.99 5.42
C GLU A 67 11.26 -2.54 5.61
N HIS A 68 10.93 -1.67 4.65
CA HIS A 68 11.25 -0.25 4.75
C HIS A 68 10.63 0.35 6.02
N ILE A 69 11.28 1.35 6.61
CA ILE A 69 10.85 1.96 7.87
C ILE A 69 9.40 2.49 7.82
N SER A 70 8.86 2.80 6.63
CA SER A 70 7.47 3.23 6.44
C SER A 70 6.43 2.19 6.88
N TYR A 71 6.79 0.91 7.00
CA TYR A 71 5.87 -0.11 7.53
C TYR A 71 5.52 0.12 9.01
N ARG A 72 6.34 0.88 9.74
CA ARG A 72 6.02 1.33 11.11
C ARG A 72 4.75 2.17 11.19
N LEU A 73 4.34 2.81 10.10
CA LEU A 73 3.06 3.52 10.03
C LEU A 73 1.84 2.62 10.29
N SER A 74 1.98 1.31 10.13
CA SER A 74 0.94 0.33 10.49
C SER A 74 0.71 0.21 11.99
N TYR A 75 1.69 0.61 12.80
CA TYR A 75 1.65 0.52 14.26
C TYR A 75 1.37 1.86 14.94
N ILE A 76 1.30 2.96 14.19
CA ILE A 76 0.98 4.29 14.70
C ILE A 76 -0.53 4.52 14.58
N PRO A 77 -1.29 4.52 15.70
CA PRO A 77 -2.71 4.80 15.65
C PRO A 77 -2.96 6.30 15.52
N VAL A 78 -3.98 6.65 14.72
CA VAL A 78 -4.42 8.03 14.46
C VAL A 78 -5.84 8.20 14.96
N LYS A 79 -6.11 9.30 15.68
CA LYS A 79 -7.44 9.70 16.12
C LYS A 79 -8.29 10.13 14.92
N PRO A 80 -9.62 9.94 14.98
CA PRO A 80 -10.53 10.49 13.97
C PRO A 80 -10.35 12.00 13.81
N PHE A 81 -10.31 12.45 12.56
CA PHE A 81 -10.26 13.85 12.19
C PHE A 81 -10.88 14.07 10.81
N SER A 82 -11.05 15.32 10.41
CA SER A 82 -11.46 15.72 9.07
C SER A 82 -10.52 16.77 8.49
N ALA A 83 -10.39 16.79 7.18
CA ALA A 83 -9.60 17.76 6.44
C ALA A 83 -10.31 18.10 5.13
N SER A 84 -10.06 19.29 4.58
CA SER A 84 -10.71 19.79 3.36
C SER A 84 -9.83 19.72 2.11
N ASN A 85 -8.61 19.21 2.23
CA ASN A 85 -7.67 19.09 1.13
C ASN A 85 -6.64 17.99 1.38
N CYS A 86 -5.91 17.61 0.34
CA CYS A 86 -4.94 16.53 0.37
C CYS A 86 -3.81 16.74 1.39
N PHE A 87 -3.21 17.94 1.43
CA PHE A 87 -2.15 18.23 2.40
C PHE A 87 -2.68 18.18 3.84
N GLY A 88 -3.87 18.74 4.07
CA GLY A 88 -4.53 18.69 5.38
C GLY A 88 -4.83 17.27 5.83
N ALA A 89 -5.22 16.37 4.91
CA ALA A 89 -5.44 14.97 5.21
C ALA A 89 -4.14 14.25 5.62
N LEU A 90 -3.04 14.46 4.88
CA LEU A 90 -1.73 13.90 5.22
C LEU A 90 -1.19 14.47 6.54
N ASN A 91 -1.21 15.79 6.71
CA ASN A 91 -0.72 16.45 7.91
C ASN A 91 -1.57 16.14 9.14
N GLY A 92 -2.88 16.02 8.96
CA GLY A 92 -3.80 15.58 10.01
C GLY A 92 -3.47 14.18 10.55
N CYS A 93 -2.99 13.26 9.71
CA CYS A 93 -2.50 11.96 10.17
C CYS A 93 -1.29 12.12 11.12
N VAL A 94 -0.38 13.06 10.84
CA VAL A 94 0.76 13.34 11.72
C VAL A 94 0.30 13.97 13.03
N GLU A 95 -0.51 15.02 12.95
CA GLU A 95 -0.96 15.81 14.12
C GLU A 95 -1.88 15.01 15.07
N ASN A 96 -2.65 14.05 14.53
CA ASN A 96 -3.56 13.22 15.31
C ASN A 96 -2.99 11.83 15.65
N SER A 97 -1.69 11.60 15.41
CA SER A 97 -1.01 10.39 15.88
C SER A 97 -1.06 10.31 17.41
N LEU A 98 -1.33 9.09 17.94
CA LEU A 98 -1.41 8.85 19.40
C LEU A 98 -0.04 8.61 20.04
N GLU A 99 0.97 8.36 19.23
CA GLU A 99 2.35 8.11 19.66
C GLU A 99 3.31 9.06 18.94
N ASP A 100 4.52 9.16 19.45
CA ASP A 100 5.59 9.92 18.83
C ASP A 100 5.81 9.48 17.40
N ASN A 101 5.63 10.41 16.47
CA ASN A 101 5.65 10.15 15.06
C ASN A 101 6.80 10.95 14.39
N PRO A 102 7.88 10.28 13.97
CA PRO A 102 9.01 10.96 13.33
C PRO A 102 8.74 11.24 11.84
N PHE A 103 7.60 10.81 11.30
CA PHE A 103 7.29 10.96 9.88
C PHE A 103 6.87 12.39 9.55
N THR A 104 7.34 12.85 8.41
CA THR A 104 6.92 14.11 7.77
C THR A 104 6.12 13.81 6.51
N VAL A 105 5.29 14.75 6.10
CA VAL A 105 4.42 14.58 4.93
C VAL A 105 4.62 15.69 3.92
N TRP A 106 4.41 15.35 2.65
CA TRP A 106 4.44 16.30 1.55
C TRP A 106 3.53 15.82 0.40
N THR A 107 3.01 16.77 -0.38
CA THR A 107 2.28 16.48 -1.62
C THR A 107 2.36 17.65 -2.59
N ASP A 108 2.34 17.34 -3.89
CA ASP A 108 2.16 18.32 -4.98
C ASP A 108 0.68 18.48 -5.38
N LYS A 109 -0.24 17.77 -4.69
CA LYS A 109 -1.66 17.79 -5.02
C LYS A 109 -2.37 18.98 -4.38
N ALA A 110 -2.92 19.85 -5.23
CA ALA A 110 -3.74 21.00 -4.83
C ALA A 110 -5.26 20.69 -4.88
N LEU A 111 -5.65 19.45 -4.52
CA LEU A 111 -7.06 19.02 -4.54
C LEU A 111 -7.75 19.38 -3.25
N ASN A 112 -8.89 20.09 -3.36
CA ASN A 112 -9.79 20.43 -2.25
C ASN A 112 -10.98 19.47 -2.27
N ILE A 113 -10.81 18.32 -1.67
CA ILE A 113 -11.82 17.27 -1.49
C ILE A 113 -11.81 16.94 0.00
N ASP A 114 -12.98 16.79 0.60
CA ASP A 114 -13.10 16.47 2.02
C ASP A 114 -12.64 15.04 2.30
N PHE A 115 -11.88 14.90 3.38
CA PHE A 115 -11.41 13.65 3.93
C PHE A 115 -11.86 13.54 5.39
N SER A 116 -12.38 12.40 5.79
CA SER A 116 -12.72 12.13 7.19
C SER A 116 -12.83 10.64 7.47
N PHE A 117 -12.60 10.26 8.72
CA PHE A 117 -12.92 8.94 9.24
C PHE A 117 -13.38 9.03 10.70
N ASN A 118 -14.21 8.07 11.14
CA ASN A 118 -14.94 8.15 12.41
C ASN A 118 -14.40 7.21 13.49
N LYS A 119 -13.48 6.30 13.14
CA LYS A 119 -12.91 5.33 14.09
C LYS A 119 -11.39 5.41 14.05
N PRO A 120 -10.70 5.31 15.21
CA PRO A 120 -9.24 5.24 15.21
C PRO A 120 -8.75 4.13 14.28
N GLN A 121 -7.73 4.42 13.50
CA GLN A 121 -7.10 3.46 12.59
C GLN A 121 -5.60 3.72 12.48
N SER A 122 -4.83 2.79 11.91
CA SER A 122 -3.40 3.02 11.74
C SER A 122 -3.13 4.10 10.70
N PHE A 123 -2.01 4.80 10.83
CA PHE A 123 -1.58 5.78 9.85
C PHE A 123 -1.50 5.16 8.45
N ARG A 124 -1.01 3.91 8.34
CA ARG A 124 -0.94 3.19 7.06
C ARG A 124 -2.30 3.03 6.40
N LEU A 125 -3.34 2.70 7.16
CA LEU A 125 -4.72 2.59 6.65
C LEU A 125 -5.29 3.96 6.26
N CYS A 126 -4.92 5.05 6.94
CA CYS A 126 -5.27 6.40 6.48
C CYS A 126 -4.67 6.69 5.11
N LEU A 127 -3.44 6.23 4.83
CA LEU A 127 -2.77 6.45 3.54
C LEU A 127 -3.41 5.66 2.41
N GLY A 128 -3.75 4.38 2.62
CA GLY A 128 -4.27 3.53 1.55
C GLY A 128 -4.71 2.14 2.01
N GLY A 129 -5.25 1.36 1.07
CA GLY A 129 -5.66 -0.02 1.28
C GLY A 129 -7.11 -0.22 1.72
N VAL A 130 -7.85 0.85 1.96
CA VAL A 130 -9.27 0.82 2.31
C VAL A 130 -10.02 1.94 1.60
N GLU A 131 -11.32 1.76 1.40
CA GLU A 131 -12.21 2.80 0.89
C GLU A 131 -12.19 4.03 1.81
N GLY A 132 -12.20 5.21 1.22
CA GLY A 132 -12.11 6.48 1.94
C GLY A 132 -10.72 6.86 2.44
N SER A 133 -9.69 6.07 2.13
CA SER A 133 -8.29 6.43 2.41
C SER A 133 -7.81 7.60 1.54
N ILE A 134 -6.69 8.22 1.93
CA ILE A 134 -6.09 9.33 1.19
C ILE A 134 -5.81 8.95 -0.27
N LEU A 135 -5.29 7.75 -0.52
CA LEU A 135 -5.03 7.27 -1.86
C LEU A 135 -6.30 7.02 -2.66
N ASP A 136 -7.37 6.54 -2.01
CA ASP A 136 -8.66 6.32 -2.64
C ASP A 136 -9.31 7.64 -3.08
N ILE A 137 -9.29 8.65 -2.21
CA ILE A 137 -9.91 9.96 -2.47
C ILE A 137 -9.11 10.81 -3.44
N TYR A 138 -7.79 10.93 -3.20
CA TYR A 138 -6.96 11.89 -3.94
C TYR A 138 -6.20 11.26 -5.08
N ARG A 139 -6.11 9.93 -5.16
CA ARG A 139 -5.28 9.20 -6.13
C ARG A 139 -3.81 9.61 -6.04
N GLY A 140 -2.95 9.07 -6.88
CA GLY A 140 -1.55 9.43 -6.97
C GLY A 140 -0.61 8.30 -6.59
N GLU A 141 0.66 8.65 -6.37
CA GLU A 141 1.74 7.70 -6.17
C GLU A 141 2.57 8.09 -4.95
N TYR A 142 2.65 7.18 -3.96
CA TYR A 142 3.48 7.41 -2.80
C TYR A 142 4.97 7.21 -3.11
N GLU A 143 5.78 8.09 -2.55
CA GLU A 143 7.22 7.93 -2.39
C GLU A 143 7.53 7.93 -0.89
N PHE A 144 8.16 6.87 -0.42
CA PHE A 144 8.70 6.79 0.92
C PHE A 144 10.21 7.02 0.85
N ASN A 145 10.68 8.08 1.49
CA ASN A 145 12.08 8.43 1.57
C ASN A 145 12.44 8.60 3.04
N ARG A 146 13.09 7.61 3.63
CA ARG A 146 13.33 7.53 5.07
C ARG A 146 12.03 7.73 5.86
N PHE A 147 11.94 8.82 6.62
CA PHE A 147 10.75 9.19 7.39
C PHE A 147 9.84 10.19 6.65
N ALA A 148 10.08 10.48 5.37
CA ALA A 148 9.21 11.33 4.59
C ALA A 148 8.19 10.50 3.80
N VAL A 149 6.92 10.81 3.96
CA VAL A 149 5.79 10.29 3.19
C VAL A 149 5.38 11.35 2.19
N LYS A 150 5.61 11.10 0.91
CA LYS A 150 5.29 12.04 -0.16
C LYS A 150 4.23 11.43 -1.07
N LEU A 151 3.14 12.16 -1.31
CA LEU A 151 2.12 11.80 -2.27
C LEU A 151 2.24 12.67 -3.50
N HIS A 152 2.71 12.08 -4.59
CA HIS A 152 2.86 12.72 -5.88
C HIS A 152 1.61 12.54 -6.74
N THR A 153 1.35 13.46 -7.65
CA THR A 153 0.40 13.25 -8.74
C THR A 153 0.87 12.11 -9.63
N ASN A 154 2.15 12.14 -10.01
CA ASN A 154 2.86 11.03 -10.66
C ASN A 154 4.33 11.08 -10.21
N ARG A 155 4.93 9.93 -9.89
CA ARG A 155 6.36 9.81 -9.62
C ARG A 155 7.15 9.83 -10.95
N GLY A 156 8.27 10.50 -10.93
CA GLY A 156 9.15 10.56 -12.10
C GLY A 156 8.83 11.72 -13.07
N SER A 157 9.31 11.61 -14.29
CA SER A 157 9.17 12.64 -15.31
C SER A 157 8.05 12.28 -16.29
N LEU A 158 7.17 13.23 -16.57
CA LEU A 158 6.17 13.12 -17.64
C LEU A 158 6.79 13.21 -19.05
N LYS A 159 8.08 13.53 -19.15
CA LYS A 159 8.80 13.56 -20.42
C LYS A 159 9.54 12.25 -20.64
N ASP A 160 9.61 11.81 -21.88
CA ASP A 160 10.42 10.68 -22.31
C ASP A 160 11.90 10.91 -21.95
N THR A 161 12.31 10.37 -20.79
CA THR A 161 13.68 10.53 -20.27
C THR A 161 14.60 9.40 -20.72
N ALA A 162 14.03 8.29 -21.17
CA ALA A 162 14.77 7.15 -21.69
C ALA A 162 14.12 6.62 -22.98
N LYS A 163 14.94 6.28 -23.96
CA LYS A 163 14.52 5.63 -25.19
C LYS A 163 15.06 4.20 -25.21
N ILE A 164 14.16 3.22 -25.27
CA ILE A 164 14.51 1.81 -25.39
C ILE A 164 14.58 1.47 -26.88
N ILE A 165 15.73 0.94 -27.32
CA ILE A 165 15.99 0.64 -28.72
C ILE A 165 16.55 -0.80 -28.80
N TYR A 166 15.94 -1.63 -29.63
CA TYR A 166 16.43 -2.98 -29.92
C TYR A 166 17.86 -2.92 -30.49
N GLY A 167 18.72 -3.80 -30.00
CA GLY A 167 20.14 -3.86 -30.39
C GLY A 167 21.04 -2.79 -29.77
N LYS A 168 20.48 -1.88 -28.92
CA LYS A 168 21.26 -0.89 -28.18
C LYS A 168 21.18 -1.07 -26.67
N ASN A 169 20.00 -1.04 -26.11
CA ASN A 169 19.75 -1.18 -24.68
C ASN A 169 18.57 -2.11 -24.33
N LEU A 170 17.98 -2.74 -25.35
CA LEU A 170 17.01 -3.83 -25.21
C LEU A 170 17.68 -5.11 -25.70
N THR A 171 17.89 -6.07 -24.82
CA THR A 171 18.51 -7.37 -25.13
C THR A 171 17.46 -8.44 -25.32
N ASP A 172 16.34 -8.35 -24.63
CA ASP A 172 15.20 -9.29 -24.73
C ASP A 172 13.89 -8.57 -24.41
N LEU A 173 12.80 -9.05 -25.01
CA LEU A 173 11.43 -8.59 -24.75
C LEU A 173 10.50 -9.78 -24.76
N LYS A 174 9.81 -10.02 -23.66
CA LYS A 174 8.74 -10.97 -23.55
C LYS A 174 7.41 -10.22 -23.37
N GLN A 175 6.43 -10.54 -24.18
CA GLN A 175 5.07 -10.06 -24.03
C GLN A 175 4.18 -11.27 -23.69
N ASP A 176 3.47 -11.20 -22.58
CA ASP A 176 2.47 -12.19 -22.20
C ASP A 176 1.10 -11.53 -22.31
N GLU A 177 0.18 -12.14 -23.06
CA GLU A 177 -1.21 -11.75 -23.16
C GLU A 177 -2.08 -12.78 -22.45
N SER A 178 -2.97 -12.34 -21.57
CA SER A 178 -3.90 -13.22 -20.86
C SER A 178 -5.26 -12.55 -20.72
N ILE A 179 -6.30 -13.33 -20.95
CA ILE A 179 -7.69 -12.95 -20.72
C ILE A 179 -8.26 -13.60 -19.45
N GLU A 180 -7.43 -14.29 -18.68
CA GLU A 180 -7.85 -15.13 -17.54
C GLU A 180 -8.71 -14.39 -16.51
N ASN A 181 -8.41 -13.10 -16.29
CA ASN A 181 -9.13 -12.26 -15.33
C ASN A 181 -9.93 -11.13 -16.01
N THR A 182 -10.23 -11.26 -17.30
CA THR A 182 -10.99 -10.25 -18.02
C THR A 182 -12.47 -10.43 -17.75
N ILE A 183 -13.10 -9.45 -17.15
CA ILE A 183 -14.55 -9.43 -16.90
C ILE A 183 -15.21 -8.78 -18.10
N THR A 184 -16.05 -9.53 -18.80
CA THR A 184 -16.77 -9.08 -20.00
C THR A 184 -18.20 -8.63 -19.71
N GLY A 185 -18.70 -8.90 -18.51
CA GLY A 185 -20.04 -8.47 -18.12
C GLY A 185 -20.22 -8.44 -16.59
N ILE A 186 -21.11 -7.58 -16.13
CA ILE A 186 -21.46 -7.42 -14.73
C ILE A 186 -22.97 -7.57 -14.59
N VAL A 187 -23.40 -8.38 -13.60
CA VAL A 187 -24.81 -8.48 -13.21
C VAL A 187 -25.00 -7.60 -11.97
N PRO A 188 -25.59 -6.39 -12.10
CA PRO A 188 -25.84 -5.53 -10.96
C PRO A 188 -27.02 -6.08 -10.16
N TYR A 189 -26.86 -6.15 -8.84
CA TYR A 189 -27.94 -6.51 -7.91
C TYR A 189 -27.83 -5.68 -6.64
N TRP A 190 -28.97 -5.55 -5.97
CA TRP A 190 -29.05 -4.96 -4.63
C TRP A 190 -29.74 -5.96 -3.71
N SER A 191 -29.20 -6.15 -2.50
CA SER A 191 -29.84 -6.98 -1.48
C SER A 191 -30.05 -6.18 -0.18
N SER A 192 -31.18 -6.42 0.46
CA SER A 192 -31.50 -5.84 1.77
C SER A 192 -32.23 -6.85 2.62
N THR A 193 -31.99 -6.80 3.93
CA THR A 193 -32.70 -7.62 4.90
C THR A 193 -33.92 -6.85 5.40
N VAL A 194 -35.11 -7.38 5.18
CA VAL A 194 -36.38 -6.81 5.67
C VAL A 194 -36.88 -7.64 6.85
N THR A 195 -37.14 -6.99 7.98
CA THR A 195 -37.77 -7.65 9.12
C THR A 195 -39.28 -7.62 8.93
N GLN A 196 -39.92 -8.77 8.74
CA GLN A 196 -41.38 -8.88 8.73
C GLN A 196 -41.91 -9.11 10.16
N THR A 197 -42.81 -8.25 10.59
CA THR A 197 -43.57 -8.43 11.82
C THR A 197 -44.93 -9.08 11.47
N ASN A 198 -45.19 -10.25 12.03
CA ASN A 198 -46.50 -10.88 11.85
C ASN A 198 -47.56 -10.22 12.72
N ASP A 199 -48.80 -10.10 12.20
CA ASP A 199 -49.93 -9.38 12.78
C ASP A 199 -50.48 -9.97 14.11
N GLU A 200 -49.87 -11.00 14.72
CA GLU A 200 -50.36 -11.65 15.93
C GLU A 200 -49.55 -11.32 17.19
N GLY A 201 -48.86 -10.18 17.25
CA GLY A 201 -48.31 -9.67 18.53
C GLY A 201 -47.21 -10.53 19.21
N THR A 202 -46.73 -11.58 18.58
CA THR A 202 -45.62 -12.40 19.03
C THR A 202 -44.42 -12.11 18.12
N SER A 203 -43.43 -11.43 18.66
CA SER A 203 -42.22 -11.02 17.93
C SER A 203 -41.33 -12.19 17.58
N THR A 204 -41.63 -12.89 16.51
CA THR A 204 -40.65 -13.68 15.77
C THR A 204 -40.20 -12.82 14.57
N SER A 205 -39.08 -12.11 14.74
CA SER A 205 -38.46 -11.40 13.64
C SER A 205 -37.77 -12.39 12.72
N GLU A 206 -38.45 -12.78 11.65
CA GLU A 206 -37.81 -13.48 10.54
C GLU A 206 -37.18 -12.44 9.61
N SER A 207 -35.86 -12.50 9.44
CA SER A 207 -35.16 -11.66 8.47
C SER A 207 -35.18 -12.34 7.10
N VAL A 208 -35.89 -11.73 6.16
CA VAL A 208 -35.94 -12.20 4.78
C VAL A 208 -34.99 -11.35 3.95
N GLU A 209 -34.05 -11.99 3.26
CA GLU A 209 -33.20 -11.31 2.30
C GLU A 209 -33.98 -11.06 0.99
N VAL A 210 -34.12 -9.80 0.64
CA VAL A 210 -34.76 -9.39 -0.64
C VAL A 210 -33.67 -8.95 -1.60
N VAL A 211 -33.59 -9.62 -2.75
CA VAL A 211 -32.66 -9.31 -3.84
C VAL A 211 -33.42 -8.64 -4.97
N VAL A 212 -32.96 -7.47 -5.38
CA VAL A 212 -33.49 -6.70 -6.50
C VAL A 212 -32.42 -6.63 -7.59
N THR A 213 -32.75 -7.06 -8.79
CA THR A 213 -31.90 -6.92 -9.98
C THR A 213 -32.41 -5.79 -10.87
N LEU A 214 -31.52 -5.16 -11.63
CA LEU A 214 -31.92 -4.16 -12.61
C LEU A 214 -32.64 -4.85 -13.82
N PRO A 215 -33.48 -4.11 -14.59
CA PRO A 215 -34.13 -4.63 -15.79
C PRO A 215 -33.14 -5.16 -16.84
N GLU A 216 -31.96 -4.55 -16.92
CA GLU A 216 -30.83 -5.06 -17.71
C GLU A 216 -30.00 -5.99 -16.83
N TYR A 217 -30.11 -7.28 -17.11
CA TYR A 217 -29.45 -8.31 -16.30
C TYR A 217 -27.93 -8.34 -16.45
N VAL A 218 -27.39 -7.82 -17.54
CA VAL A 218 -25.94 -7.81 -17.81
C VAL A 218 -25.55 -6.49 -18.45
N LEU A 219 -24.54 -5.83 -17.90
CA LEU A 219 -23.85 -4.73 -18.54
C LEU A 219 -22.61 -5.33 -19.22
N GLU A 220 -22.63 -5.39 -20.55
CA GLU A 220 -21.54 -5.93 -21.33
C GLU A 220 -20.50 -4.85 -21.64
N SER A 221 -19.23 -5.25 -21.68
CA SER A 221 -18.15 -4.42 -22.17
C SER A 221 -18.00 -4.58 -23.68
N GLU A 222 -17.61 -3.52 -24.39
CA GLU A 222 -17.34 -3.53 -25.83
C GLU A 222 -15.99 -4.23 -26.21
N TYR A 223 -15.41 -5.03 -25.31
CA TYR A 223 -14.18 -5.80 -25.56
C TYR A 223 -14.49 -7.23 -25.99
#